data_3115f85fc78f92f32caf458c1e937f00
#
_entry.id   3115f85fc78f92f32caf458c1e937f00
#
_cell.length_a   1.000
_cell.length_b   1.000
_cell.length_c   1.000
_cell.angle_alpha   90.00
_cell.angle_beta   90.00
_cell.angle_gamma   90.00
#
_symmetry.space_group_name_H-M   'P 1'
#
loop_
_entity.id
_entity.type
_entity.pdbx_description
1 polymer ?
#
loop_
_entity_poly.entity_id
_entity_poly.type
_entity_poly.pdbx_seq_one_letter_code
_entity_poly.pdbx_strand_id
1 'polypeptide(L)'
;MSRIGNKPIAIPAGVTVQVDGSTVTVKGAKGELTRTVHSNMAVEVEGATVHVKRPDDTKLNKSLHGLTRTLVANMVTGVSEGYKKELEINGVGYRAAKEGKELVLNIGFSHQVRVAEIDGITIEVPAPNKIVISGPDKQKVGQFAADVRNKRPPEPYKGKGIKYVDEHIRRKEGKAGKGGK
;
A
#
# COMPACT_ATOMS: atom_id res chain seq x y z
N MET A 1 -23.58 -5.44 -15.65
CA MET A 1 -22.89 -6.46 -14.80
C MET A 1 -21.59 -5.90 -14.26
N SER A 2 -21.19 -6.24 -13.02
CA SER A 2 -19.87 -5.91 -12.47
C SER A 2 -18.95 -7.12 -12.59
N ARG A 3 -18.05 -7.13 -13.57
CA ARG A 3 -17.10 -8.26 -13.78
C ARG A 3 -16.22 -8.51 -12.55
N ILE A 4 -15.82 -7.44 -11.83
CA ILE A 4 -14.99 -7.54 -10.62
C ILE A 4 -15.82 -8.02 -9.44
N GLY A 5 -17.01 -7.45 -9.21
CA GLY A 5 -17.86 -7.79 -8.07
C GLY A 5 -18.30 -9.26 -8.07
N ASN A 6 -18.62 -9.81 -9.23
CA ASN A 6 -19.07 -11.20 -9.36
C ASN A 6 -17.94 -12.25 -9.26
N LYS A 7 -16.67 -11.82 -9.26
CA LYS A 7 -15.56 -12.77 -9.21
C LYS A 7 -15.42 -13.32 -7.77
N PRO A 8 -15.51 -14.66 -7.55
CA PRO A 8 -15.32 -15.25 -6.23
C PRO A 8 -13.92 -14.94 -5.68
N ILE A 9 -13.82 -14.92 -4.36
CA ILE A 9 -12.55 -14.75 -3.64
C ILE A 9 -12.22 -16.09 -3.00
N ALA A 10 -11.14 -16.74 -3.46
CA ALA A 10 -10.67 -17.96 -2.86
C ALA A 10 -10.04 -17.67 -1.49
N ILE A 11 -10.35 -18.48 -0.48
CA ILE A 11 -9.75 -18.44 0.83
C ILE A 11 -8.57 -19.41 0.83
N PRO A 12 -7.32 -18.96 0.92
CA PRO A 12 -6.16 -19.85 0.98
C PRO A 12 -6.12 -20.62 2.31
N ALA A 13 -5.42 -21.75 2.34
CA ALA A 13 -5.22 -22.53 3.56
C ALA A 13 -4.58 -21.66 4.66
N GLY A 14 -5.11 -21.78 5.89
CA GLY A 14 -4.65 -21.00 7.03
C GLY A 14 -5.26 -19.59 7.14
N VAL A 15 -6.20 -19.22 6.28
CA VAL A 15 -6.97 -17.97 6.40
C VAL A 15 -8.39 -18.30 6.83
N THR A 16 -8.90 -17.57 7.82
CA THR A 16 -10.29 -17.65 8.28
C THR A 16 -11.00 -16.34 8.00
N VAL A 17 -12.20 -16.41 7.43
CA VAL A 17 -13.07 -15.25 7.16
C VAL A 17 -14.32 -15.40 8.00
N GLN A 18 -14.62 -14.41 8.82
CA GLN A 18 -15.82 -14.30 9.62
C GLN A 18 -16.61 -13.07 9.18
N VAL A 19 -17.91 -13.22 9.05
CA VAL A 19 -18.83 -12.14 8.67
C VAL A 19 -19.86 -11.99 9.76
N ASP A 20 -19.92 -10.81 10.35
CA ASP A 20 -20.92 -10.44 11.35
C ASP A 20 -21.67 -9.19 10.86
N GLY A 21 -22.86 -9.42 10.29
CA GLY A 21 -23.64 -8.37 9.64
C GLY A 21 -22.85 -7.66 8.53
N SER A 22 -22.50 -6.40 8.75
CA SER A 22 -21.70 -5.59 7.82
C SER A 22 -20.18 -5.61 8.12
N THR A 23 -19.76 -6.30 9.18
CA THR A 23 -18.36 -6.33 9.57
C THR A 23 -17.73 -7.64 9.09
N VAL A 24 -16.65 -7.53 8.34
CA VAL A 24 -15.86 -8.65 7.83
C VAL A 24 -14.52 -8.67 8.57
N THR A 25 -14.22 -9.79 9.22
CA THR A 25 -12.95 -10.04 9.91
C THR A 25 -12.21 -11.18 9.21
N VAL A 26 -10.98 -10.93 8.83
CA VAL A 26 -10.11 -11.90 8.16
C VAL A 26 -8.86 -12.12 8.99
N LYS A 27 -8.60 -13.37 9.38
CA LYS A 27 -7.42 -13.79 10.16
C LYS A 27 -6.53 -14.70 9.33
N GLY A 28 -5.24 -14.50 9.44
CA GLY A 28 -4.24 -15.31 8.75
C GLY A 28 -2.88 -15.27 9.44
N ALA A 29 -1.88 -15.85 8.79
CA ALA A 29 -0.53 -15.96 9.33
C ALA A 29 0.14 -14.60 9.62
N LYS A 30 -0.23 -13.54 8.89
CA LYS A 30 0.38 -12.19 9.04
C LYS A 30 -0.45 -11.23 9.89
N GLY A 31 -1.52 -11.71 10.50
CA GLY A 31 -2.34 -10.90 11.41
C GLY A 31 -3.83 -11.00 11.13
N GLU A 32 -4.55 -10.06 11.72
CA GLU A 32 -6.00 -9.94 11.62
C GLU A 32 -6.38 -8.57 11.08
N LEU A 33 -7.30 -8.54 10.14
CA LEU A 33 -7.88 -7.32 9.60
C LEU A 33 -9.38 -7.35 9.76
N THR A 34 -9.95 -6.26 10.24
CA THR A 34 -11.40 -6.06 10.38
C THR A 34 -11.82 -4.84 9.60
N ARG A 35 -12.92 -4.95 8.86
CA ARG A 35 -13.48 -3.85 8.08
C ARG A 35 -14.99 -3.92 8.02
N THR A 36 -15.63 -2.76 8.20
CA THR A 36 -17.06 -2.60 7.96
C THR A 36 -17.30 -2.30 6.48
N VAL A 37 -18.13 -3.08 5.83
CA VAL A 37 -18.59 -2.87 4.45
C VAL A 37 -19.90 -2.09 4.44
N HIS A 38 -20.26 -1.54 3.29
CA HIS A 38 -21.50 -0.79 3.15
C HIS A 38 -22.73 -1.71 3.39
N SER A 39 -23.72 -1.23 4.12
CA SER A 39 -24.91 -2.00 4.53
C SER A 39 -25.70 -2.62 3.37
N ASN A 40 -25.62 -2.02 2.17
CA ASN A 40 -26.27 -2.57 0.98
C ASN A 40 -25.54 -3.82 0.41
N MET A 41 -24.33 -4.13 0.88
CA MET A 41 -23.58 -5.26 0.37
C MET A 41 -23.65 -6.43 1.33
N ALA A 42 -24.04 -7.59 0.81
CA ALA A 42 -23.98 -8.85 1.55
C ALA A 42 -22.70 -9.61 1.20
N VAL A 43 -21.99 -10.06 2.22
CA VAL A 43 -20.79 -10.90 2.08
C VAL A 43 -21.15 -12.29 2.59
N GLU A 44 -21.01 -13.29 1.75
CA GLU A 44 -21.32 -14.68 2.09
C GLU A 44 -20.07 -15.55 1.94
N VAL A 45 -19.86 -16.45 2.88
CA VAL A 45 -18.77 -17.43 2.86
C VAL A 45 -19.35 -18.78 2.51
N GLU A 46 -18.95 -19.32 1.36
CA GLU A 46 -19.38 -20.62 0.86
C GLU A 46 -18.17 -21.56 0.77
N GLY A 47 -17.98 -22.39 1.79
CA GLY A 47 -16.85 -23.30 1.88
C GLY A 47 -15.50 -22.54 1.84
N ALA A 48 -14.73 -22.74 0.78
CA ALA A 48 -13.42 -22.10 0.58
C ALA A 48 -13.48 -20.83 -0.28
N THR A 49 -14.66 -20.24 -0.47
CA THR A 49 -14.84 -19.04 -1.29
C THR A 49 -15.69 -17.99 -0.59
N VAL A 50 -15.41 -16.72 -0.87
CA VAL A 50 -16.23 -15.58 -0.43
C VAL A 50 -16.88 -14.95 -1.64
N HIS A 51 -18.19 -14.73 -1.52
CA HIS A 51 -19.01 -14.05 -2.52
C HIS A 51 -19.54 -12.74 -1.95
N VAL A 52 -19.57 -11.71 -2.79
CA VAL A 52 -20.18 -10.44 -2.45
C VAL A 52 -21.44 -10.30 -3.31
N LYS A 53 -22.57 -10.01 -2.68
CA LYS A 53 -23.87 -9.82 -3.35
C LYS A 53 -24.36 -8.39 -3.18
N ARG A 54 -25.07 -7.89 -4.18
CA ARG A 54 -25.76 -6.59 -4.15
C ARG A 54 -27.26 -6.77 -4.27
N PRO A 55 -28.09 -5.87 -3.68
CA PRO A 55 -29.57 -6.02 -3.70
C PRO A 55 -30.16 -5.68 -5.07
N ASP A 56 -29.58 -4.72 -5.79
CA ASP A 56 -30.11 -4.23 -7.05
C ASP A 56 -28.98 -3.78 -8.03
N ASP A 57 -29.42 -3.35 -9.23
CA ASP A 57 -28.54 -2.92 -10.32
C ASP A 57 -28.39 -1.39 -10.43
N THR A 58 -28.63 -0.65 -9.34
CA THR A 58 -28.40 0.79 -9.31
C THR A 58 -26.92 1.12 -9.55
N LYS A 59 -26.65 2.32 -10.05
CA LYS A 59 -25.28 2.80 -10.31
C LYS A 59 -24.42 2.75 -9.04
N LEU A 60 -25.00 3.13 -7.90
CA LEU A 60 -24.33 3.09 -6.60
C LEU A 60 -23.95 1.66 -6.22
N ASN A 61 -24.92 0.73 -6.23
CA ASN A 61 -24.70 -0.66 -5.81
C ASN A 61 -23.74 -1.41 -6.75
N LYS A 62 -23.73 -1.09 -8.04
CA LYS A 62 -22.71 -1.60 -8.97
C LYS A 62 -21.28 -1.14 -8.62
N SER A 63 -21.11 0.12 -8.20
CA SER A 63 -19.79 0.64 -7.78
C SER A 63 -19.36 0.04 -6.45
N LEU A 64 -20.26 -0.01 -5.46
CA LEU A 64 -19.99 -0.59 -4.15
C LEU A 64 -19.68 -2.09 -4.22
N HIS A 65 -20.33 -2.82 -5.11
CA HIS A 65 -20.11 -4.26 -5.31
C HIS A 65 -18.64 -4.56 -5.68
N GLY A 66 -18.11 -3.87 -6.69
CA GLY A 66 -16.70 -4.02 -7.10
C GLY A 66 -15.71 -3.55 -6.04
N LEU A 67 -16.04 -2.45 -5.34
CA LEU A 67 -15.23 -1.92 -4.25
C LEU A 67 -15.16 -2.91 -3.10
N THR A 68 -16.30 -3.36 -2.58
CA THR A 68 -16.37 -4.29 -1.45
C THR A 68 -15.63 -5.59 -1.76
N ARG A 69 -15.88 -6.18 -2.94
CA ARG A 69 -15.15 -7.36 -3.37
C ARG A 69 -13.64 -7.17 -3.35
N THR A 70 -13.16 -6.04 -3.87
CA THR A 70 -11.72 -5.75 -3.91
C THR A 70 -11.14 -5.53 -2.51
N LEU A 71 -11.89 -4.87 -1.61
CA LEU A 71 -11.46 -4.67 -0.23
C LEU A 71 -11.32 -6.01 0.51
N VAL A 72 -12.31 -6.89 0.41
CA VAL A 72 -12.24 -8.23 1.04
C VAL A 72 -11.12 -9.07 0.43
N ALA A 73 -10.96 -9.06 -0.89
CA ALA A 73 -9.84 -9.76 -1.54
C ALA A 73 -8.47 -9.23 -1.08
N ASN A 74 -8.33 -7.91 -0.92
CA ASN A 74 -7.11 -7.33 -0.40
C ASN A 74 -6.84 -7.74 1.06
N MET A 75 -7.88 -7.89 1.89
CA MET A 75 -7.72 -8.38 3.27
C MET A 75 -7.22 -9.83 3.26
N VAL A 76 -7.83 -10.71 2.46
CA VAL A 76 -7.43 -12.12 2.34
C VAL A 76 -5.97 -12.24 1.89
N THR A 77 -5.57 -11.54 0.83
CA THR A 77 -4.18 -11.52 0.35
C THR A 77 -3.23 -10.91 1.40
N GLY A 78 -3.68 -9.86 2.09
CA GLY A 78 -2.86 -9.17 3.08
C GLY A 78 -2.52 -10.01 4.30
N VAL A 79 -3.47 -10.79 4.82
CA VAL A 79 -3.21 -11.65 5.99
C VAL A 79 -2.50 -12.96 5.62
N SER A 80 -2.53 -13.38 4.34
CA SER A 80 -1.81 -14.56 3.86
C SER A 80 -0.39 -14.24 3.40
N GLU A 81 -0.25 -13.43 2.37
CA GLU A 81 1.02 -13.10 1.72
C GLU A 81 1.64 -11.80 2.26
N GLY A 82 0.79 -10.85 2.64
CA GLY A 82 1.16 -9.49 3.00
C GLY A 82 1.39 -8.59 1.79
N TYR A 83 1.51 -7.30 2.07
CA TYR A 83 1.86 -6.31 1.06
C TYR A 83 3.23 -5.74 1.33
N LYS A 84 3.95 -5.40 0.26
CA LYS A 84 5.28 -4.82 0.30
C LYS A 84 5.35 -3.66 -0.69
N LYS A 85 5.95 -2.54 -0.27
CA LYS A 85 6.35 -1.43 -1.14
C LYS A 85 7.82 -1.11 -0.92
N GLU A 86 8.54 -0.98 -2.02
CA GLU A 86 9.96 -0.68 -2.02
C GLU A 86 10.19 0.74 -2.51
N LEU A 87 10.98 1.49 -1.77
CA LEU A 87 11.40 2.84 -2.09
C LEU A 87 12.91 2.88 -2.29
N GLU A 88 13.34 3.69 -3.24
CA GLU A 88 14.74 3.95 -3.55
C GLU A 88 15.06 5.42 -3.27
N ILE A 89 16.18 5.65 -2.62
CA ILE A 89 16.69 6.98 -2.31
C ILE A 89 17.82 7.31 -3.27
N ASN A 90 17.67 8.36 -4.04
CA ASN A 90 18.65 8.85 -4.98
C ASN A 90 19.18 10.21 -4.54
N GLY A 91 20.50 10.37 -4.49
CA GLY A 91 21.17 11.63 -4.17
C GLY A 91 22.50 11.43 -3.47
N VAL A 92 23.47 12.27 -3.77
CA VAL A 92 24.79 12.24 -3.09
C VAL A 92 24.58 12.60 -1.62
N GLY A 93 25.04 11.73 -0.72
CA GLY A 93 24.90 11.90 0.73
C GLY A 93 23.51 11.58 1.29
N TYR A 94 22.54 11.20 0.44
CA TYR A 94 21.22 10.77 0.91
C TYR A 94 21.32 9.34 1.43
N ARG A 95 20.74 9.09 2.60
CA ARG A 95 20.75 7.76 3.22
C ARG A 95 19.56 7.57 4.16
N ALA A 96 19.14 6.34 4.29
CA ALA A 96 18.20 5.89 5.32
C ALA A 96 18.91 4.97 6.31
N ALA A 97 18.42 4.97 7.53
CA ALA A 97 18.77 4.01 8.57
C ALA A 97 17.53 3.68 9.39
N LYS A 98 17.49 2.50 9.99
CA LYS A 98 16.46 2.13 10.96
C LYS A 98 17.06 2.20 12.36
N GLU A 99 16.46 2.99 13.23
CA GLU A 99 16.81 3.12 14.64
C GLU A 99 15.62 2.65 15.50
N GLY A 100 15.66 1.41 15.96
CA GLY A 100 14.54 0.81 16.69
C GLY A 100 13.27 0.72 15.83
N LYS A 101 12.24 1.48 16.18
CA LYS A 101 10.96 1.59 15.46
C LYS A 101 10.86 2.86 14.61
N GLU A 102 11.96 3.56 14.40
CA GLU A 102 11.97 4.79 13.61
C GLU A 102 12.82 4.63 12.35
N LEU A 103 12.31 5.18 11.26
CA LEU A 103 13.05 5.38 10.02
C LEU A 103 13.72 6.76 10.09
N VAL A 104 15.04 6.79 10.05
CA VAL A 104 15.85 8.01 10.06
C VAL A 104 16.34 8.28 8.65
N LEU A 105 16.01 9.46 8.12
CA LEU A 105 16.30 9.86 6.76
C LEU A 105 17.22 11.09 6.74
N ASN A 106 18.36 10.96 6.09
CA ASN A 106 19.24 12.08 5.71
C ASN A 106 19.02 12.35 4.23
N ILE A 107 18.23 13.36 3.90
CA ILE A 107 17.73 13.63 2.55
C ILE A 107 17.96 15.09 2.11
N GLY A 108 19.08 15.67 2.55
CA GLY A 108 19.52 17.01 2.16
C GLY A 108 18.83 18.16 2.89
N PHE A 109 18.29 17.89 4.08
CA PHE A 109 17.88 18.91 5.05
C PHE A 109 18.99 19.15 6.07
N SER A 110 18.95 20.27 6.78
CA SER A 110 19.87 20.60 7.89
C SER A 110 19.69 19.70 9.11
N HIS A 111 18.59 18.93 9.16
CA HIS A 111 18.22 18.02 10.24
C HIS A 111 17.84 16.64 9.67
N GLN A 112 17.88 15.64 10.53
CA GLN A 112 17.38 14.31 10.21
C GLN A 112 15.85 14.31 10.23
N VAL A 113 15.22 13.68 9.24
CA VAL A 113 13.78 13.43 9.23
C VAL A 113 13.53 12.06 9.85
N ARG A 114 12.76 12.02 10.93
CA ARG A 114 12.37 10.79 11.63
C ARG A 114 10.92 10.45 11.34
N VAL A 115 10.66 9.18 11.05
CA VAL A 115 9.32 8.66 10.77
C VAL A 115 9.13 7.39 11.59
N ALA A 116 8.22 7.43 12.56
CA ALA A 116 7.93 6.28 13.42
C ALA A 116 7.12 5.20 12.66
N GLU A 117 7.35 3.93 12.96
CA GLU A 117 6.49 2.82 12.51
C GLU A 117 5.07 2.99 13.07
N ILE A 118 4.09 2.67 12.25
CA ILE A 118 2.67 2.65 12.62
C ILE A 118 2.26 1.18 12.87
N ASP A 119 1.30 0.95 13.74
CA ASP A 119 0.78 -0.38 14.02
C ASP A 119 0.35 -1.14 12.76
N GLY A 120 0.90 -2.33 12.58
CA GLY A 120 0.70 -3.18 11.41
C GLY A 120 1.60 -2.83 10.22
N ILE A 121 2.60 -1.96 10.41
CA ILE A 121 3.62 -1.65 9.40
C ILE A 121 4.99 -2.06 9.94
N THR A 122 5.77 -2.72 9.12
CA THR A 122 7.18 -3.02 9.40
C THR A 122 8.05 -2.34 8.37
N ILE A 123 9.08 -1.65 8.83
CA ILE A 123 10.07 -0.97 7.99
C ILE A 123 11.37 -1.76 8.03
N GLU A 124 11.96 -1.99 6.88
CA GLU A 124 13.30 -2.57 6.74
C GLU A 124 14.16 -1.67 5.86
N VAL A 125 15.42 -1.56 6.20
CA VAL A 125 16.42 -0.79 5.44
C VAL A 125 17.58 -1.73 5.08
N PRO A 126 17.42 -2.56 4.03
CA PRO A 126 18.44 -3.52 3.63
C PRO A 126 19.73 -2.86 3.11
N ALA A 127 19.62 -1.64 2.61
CA ALA A 127 20.74 -0.82 2.16
C ALA A 127 20.43 0.66 2.45
N PRO A 128 21.45 1.52 2.60
CA PRO A 128 21.25 2.94 2.91
C PRO A 128 20.42 3.72 1.89
N ASN A 129 20.31 3.20 0.68
CA ASN A 129 19.50 3.78 -0.42
C ASN A 129 18.20 3.04 -0.69
N LYS A 130 17.85 2.01 0.11
CA LYS A 130 16.65 1.20 -0.12
C LYS A 130 15.84 1.05 1.15
N ILE A 131 14.55 1.37 1.06
CA ILE A 131 13.57 1.20 2.13
C ILE A 131 12.52 0.20 1.67
N VAL A 132 12.17 -0.72 2.54
CA VAL A 132 11.13 -1.71 2.33
C VAL A 132 10.08 -1.51 3.40
N ILE A 133 8.84 -1.32 2.97
CA ILE A 133 7.67 -1.13 3.84
C ILE A 133 6.74 -2.31 3.63
N SER A 134 6.45 -3.06 4.67
CA SER A 134 5.60 -4.24 4.61
C SER A 134 4.51 -4.23 5.69
N GLY A 135 3.42 -4.94 5.41
CA GLY A 135 2.30 -5.08 6.34
C GLY A 135 1.11 -5.83 5.73
N PRO A 136 0.13 -6.22 6.55
CA PRO A 136 -1.06 -6.92 6.08
C PRO A 136 -2.08 -5.99 5.39
N ASP A 137 -2.14 -4.70 5.76
CA ASP A 137 -3.11 -3.76 5.20
C ASP A 137 -2.53 -3.00 4.01
N LYS A 138 -3.04 -3.30 2.80
CA LYS A 138 -2.64 -2.64 1.55
C LYS A 138 -2.76 -1.12 1.60
N GLN A 139 -3.80 -0.59 2.26
CA GLN A 139 -4.02 0.86 2.33
C GLN A 139 -3.01 1.51 3.26
N LYS A 140 -2.77 0.93 4.45
CA LYS A 140 -1.76 1.44 5.39
C LYS A 140 -0.36 1.40 4.78
N VAL A 141 0.03 0.27 4.16
CA VAL A 141 1.33 0.14 3.48
C VAL A 141 1.49 1.17 2.37
N GLY A 142 0.45 1.34 1.54
CA GLY A 142 0.46 2.32 0.45
C GLY A 142 0.53 3.76 0.92
N GLN A 143 -0.26 4.13 1.93
CA GLN A 143 -0.27 5.46 2.50
C GLN A 143 1.07 5.80 3.17
N PHE A 144 1.58 4.89 4.00
CA PHE A 144 2.87 5.10 4.66
C PHE A 144 4.02 5.25 3.66
N ALA A 145 4.03 4.45 2.60
CA ALA A 145 5.03 4.57 1.53
C ALA A 145 4.93 5.93 0.81
N ALA A 146 3.70 6.41 0.56
CA ALA A 146 3.47 7.73 -0.03
C ALA A 146 3.94 8.86 0.90
N ASP A 147 3.69 8.75 2.20
CA ASP A 147 4.11 9.75 3.20
C ASP A 147 5.64 9.82 3.31
N VAL A 148 6.32 8.68 3.29
CA VAL A 148 7.80 8.62 3.25
C VAL A 148 8.33 9.25 1.95
N ARG A 149 7.75 8.91 0.80
CA ARG A 149 8.14 9.50 -0.49
C ARG A 149 7.93 11.01 -0.52
N ASN A 150 6.84 11.51 0.07
CA ASN A 150 6.51 12.93 0.09
C ASN A 150 7.45 13.77 0.99
N LYS A 151 8.24 13.14 1.88
CA LYS A 151 9.28 13.88 2.64
C LYS A 151 10.31 14.52 1.73
N ARG A 152 10.65 13.86 0.61
CA ARG A 152 11.52 14.42 -0.43
C ARG A 152 11.19 13.77 -1.78
N PRO A 153 10.19 14.26 -2.50
CA PRO A 153 9.83 13.71 -3.80
C PRO A 153 10.99 13.89 -4.80
N PRO A 154 11.11 12.99 -5.79
CA PRO A 154 12.19 13.05 -6.76
C PRO A 154 12.08 14.31 -7.63
N GLU A 155 13.19 15.02 -7.79
CA GLU A 155 13.24 16.22 -8.61
C GLU A 155 13.40 15.85 -10.10
N PRO A 156 12.94 16.72 -11.02
CA PRO A 156 12.86 16.36 -12.44
C PRO A 156 14.18 16.49 -13.22
N TYR A 157 15.26 17.00 -12.61
CA TYR A 157 16.52 17.22 -13.34
C TYR A 157 17.50 16.07 -13.13
N LYS A 158 18.00 15.88 -11.90
CA LYS A 158 18.94 14.81 -11.55
C LYS A 158 18.24 13.58 -10.95
N GLY A 159 16.95 13.69 -10.62
CA GLY A 159 16.16 12.63 -10.00
C GLY A 159 16.48 12.40 -8.53
N LYS A 160 17.05 13.41 -7.85
CA LYS A 160 17.34 13.31 -6.41
C LYS A 160 16.04 13.30 -5.62
N GLY A 161 15.95 12.42 -4.63
CA GLY A 161 14.78 12.27 -3.77
C GLY A 161 14.46 10.81 -3.52
N ILE A 162 13.27 10.56 -2.98
CA ILE A 162 12.72 9.23 -2.68
C ILE A 162 11.69 8.90 -3.76
N LYS A 163 11.85 7.77 -4.43
CA LYS A 163 10.92 7.27 -5.45
C LYS A 163 10.53 5.82 -5.15
N TYR A 164 9.44 5.33 -5.75
CA TYR A 164 9.19 3.90 -5.83
C TYR A 164 10.19 3.23 -6.76
N VAL A 165 10.53 1.97 -6.52
CA VAL A 165 11.48 1.23 -7.36
C VAL A 165 10.99 1.14 -8.81
N ASP A 166 9.69 0.97 -8.99
CA ASP A 166 9.00 0.88 -10.28
C ASP A 166 8.64 2.26 -10.90
N GLU A 167 8.98 3.37 -10.22
CA GLU A 167 8.63 4.72 -10.66
C GLU A 167 9.63 5.25 -11.69
N HIS A 168 9.15 5.55 -12.89
CA HIS A 168 9.94 6.25 -13.91
C HIS A 168 9.77 7.77 -13.78
N ILE A 169 10.87 8.47 -13.48
CA ILE A 169 10.89 9.92 -13.36
C ILE A 169 11.14 10.54 -14.73
N ARG A 170 10.16 11.29 -15.25
CA ARG A 170 10.34 12.07 -16.48
C ARG A 170 11.31 13.22 -16.20
N ARG A 171 12.54 13.06 -16.67
CA ARG A 171 13.57 14.09 -16.53
C ARG A 171 13.37 15.23 -17.51
N LYS A 172 13.69 16.44 -17.07
CA LYS A 172 13.77 17.65 -17.88
C LYS A 172 15.24 18.00 -18.09
N GLU A 173 15.54 18.58 -19.26
CA GLU A 173 16.82 19.23 -19.49
C GLU A 173 16.90 20.50 -18.64
N GLY A 174 18.03 20.73 -17.96
CA GLY A 174 18.30 21.99 -17.29
C GLY A 174 18.44 23.12 -18.33
N LYS A 175 18.59 24.37 -17.87
CA LYS A 175 18.96 25.47 -18.75
C LYS A 175 20.27 25.08 -19.47
N ALA A 176 20.18 24.83 -20.77
CA ALA A 176 21.37 24.75 -21.61
C ALA A 176 22.06 26.11 -21.52
N GLY A 177 23.23 26.14 -20.88
CA GLY A 177 24.06 27.33 -20.92
C GLY A 177 24.30 27.65 -22.38
N LYS A 178 23.85 28.80 -22.84
CA LYS A 178 24.21 29.32 -24.14
C LYS A 178 25.74 29.43 -24.13
N GLY A 179 26.41 28.43 -24.74
CA GLY A 179 27.84 28.48 -24.94
C GLY A 179 28.14 29.80 -25.64
N GLY A 180 28.75 30.71 -24.91
CA GLY A 180 29.25 31.92 -25.50
C GLY A 180 30.24 31.54 -26.61
N LYS A 181 30.05 32.13 -27.74
CA LYS A 181 31.08 32.27 -28.77
C LYS A 181 32.28 33.02 -28.17
#